data_cae494f769cb81d552812a4c7c48b071
#
_entry.id   cae494f769cb81d552812a4c7c48b071
#
_cell.length_a   1.000
_cell.length_b   1.000
_cell.length_c   1.000
_cell.angle_alpha   90.00
_cell.angle_beta   90.00
_cell.angle_gamma   90.00
#
_symmetry.space_group_name_H-M   'P 1'
#
loop_
_entity.id
_entity.type
_entity.pdbx_description
1 polymer ?
#
loop_
_entity_poly.entity_id
_entity_poly.type
_entity_poly.pdbx_seq_one_letter_code
_entity_poly.pdbx_strand_id
1 'polypeptide(L)'
;DDNNEIKPFLVDDDSYRLIIKPDEEPNVVGVANSQQYKLQTVVAAGKYKHFEVGGGRVEKEYLLEIGDYYCSDGSLIKPADLTDTNKEHVVGVVYYVGNPQPSALYEDIKNYKGDPVQTVTEHNDILLQSYPGCVHGLVCAITSGKMEVSRFCASSKYKYAEQISTFSLDKTHLFVSAGGSYAPEYLLGYNNTSILQQLAILDTGDPTGESASDDMFKVLNEYEAAYSVPQVTTGWYLPSYGEFKIMSENQQVLDVSLGQEGFEKLWSLPLYEPTDNKTAYAGYWTSVVRGNGTMLGALKDNGTIKAFQEKNTKDGRGYFRFALAF
;
A
#
# COMPACT_ATOMS: atom_id res chain seq x y z
N ASP A 1 -38.31 3.17 10.52
CA ASP A 1 -37.94 2.37 11.69
C ASP A 1 -36.44 2.48 11.85
N ASP A 2 -36.08 3.32 12.82
CA ASP A 2 -34.72 3.76 13.11
C ASP A 2 -33.91 2.71 13.90
N ASN A 3 -34.01 1.48 13.53
CA ASN A 3 -33.10 0.46 14.00
C ASN A 3 -31.99 0.32 12.98
N ASN A 4 -30.90 1.04 13.19
CA ASN A 4 -29.59 0.80 12.60
C ASN A 4 -29.03 -0.61 12.97
N GLU A 5 -29.87 -1.61 13.00
CA GLU A 5 -29.47 -3.01 13.10
C GLU A 5 -28.96 -3.43 11.73
N ILE A 6 -27.66 -3.41 11.57
CA ILE A 6 -27.03 -4.15 10.47
C ILE A 6 -27.35 -5.60 10.72
N LYS A 7 -28.27 -6.15 9.95
CA LYS A 7 -28.57 -7.59 9.97
C LYS A 7 -27.41 -8.31 9.28
N PRO A 8 -26.54 -9.00 10.03
CA PRO A 8 -25.56 -9.86 9.42
C PRO A 8 -26.30 -10.99 8.72
N PHE A 9 -25.87 -11.36 7.55
CA PHE A 9 -26.41 -12.55 6.89
C PHE A 9 -25.31 -13.63 6.86
N LEU A 10 -25.74 -14.85 7.06
CA LEU A 10 -24.88 -16.01 6.91
C LEU A 10 -24.60 -16.24 5.44
N VAL A 11 -23.33 -16.42 5.09
CA VAL A 11 -22.94 -16.80 3.72
C VAL A 11 -22.99 -18.32 3.58
N ASP A 12 -22.71 -19.06 4.68
CA ASP A 12 -22.82 -20.50 4.81
C ASP A 12 -23.16 -20.85 6.27
N ASP A 13 -23.61 -22.07 6.54
CA ASP A 13 -24.06 -22.52 7.85
C ASP A 13 -23.02 -22.38 8.97
N ASP A 14 -21.73 -22.27 8.63
CA ASP A 14 -20.61 -22.15 9.56
C ASP A 14 -19.83 -20.84 9.39
N SER A 15 -20.30 -19.88 8.58
CA SER A 15 -19.58 -18.64 8.36
C SER A 15 -20.00 -17.54 9.34
N TYR A 16 -19.03 -16.72 9.71
CA TYR A 16 -19.22 -15.60 10.62
C TYR A 16 -18.88 -14.29 9.90
N ARG A 17 -19.68 -13.28 10.15
CA ARG A 17 -19.40 -11.94 9.69
C ARG A 17 -19.34 -10.98 10.87
N LEU A 18 -18.19 -10.34 11.04
CA LEU A 18 -18.02 -9.21 11.92
C LEU A 18 -18.20 -7.92 11.14
N ILE A 19 -19.03 -7.02 11.66
CA ILE A 19 -19.21 -5.70 11.08
C ILE A 19 -18.73 -4.71 12.12
N ILE A 20 -17.69 -3.98 11.78
CA ILE A 20 -17.11 -2.93 12.61
C ILE A 20 -17.55 -1.60 12.00
N LYS A 21 -18.20 -0.77 12.82
CA LYS A 21 -18.52 0.61 12.45
C LYS A 21 -17.65 1.53 13.33
N PRO A 22 -16.64 2.17 12.76
CA PRO A 22 -15.86 3.15 13.51
C PRO A 22 -16.77 4.25 14.07
N ASP A 23 -16.46 4.71 15.27
CA ASP A 23 -17.06 5.87 15.92
C ASP A 23 -18.55 5.75 16.34
N GLU A 24 -19.18 4.58 16.19
CA GLU A 24 -20.53 4.31 16.73
C GLU A 24 -20.45 3.34 17.94
N GLU A 25 -21.27 3.58 18.96
CA GLU A 25 -21.39 2.65 20.12
C GLU A 25 -22.76 1.98 20.17
N PRO A 26 -22.81 0.63 20.25
CA PRO A 26 -21.75 -0.36 20.06
C PRO A 26 -21.43 -0.54 18.56
N ASN A 27 -20.14 -0.59 18.22
CA ASN A 27 -19.69 -0.61 16.83
C ASN A 27 -19.36 -2.01 16.28
N VAL A 28 -19.58 -3.04 17.04
CA VAL A 28 -19.33 -4.43 16.62
C VAL A 28 -20.56 -5.31 16.83
N VAL A 29 -20.95 -6.00 15.77
CA VAL A 29 -22.04 -6.99 15.78
C VAL A 29 -21.54 -8.29 15.17
N GLY A 30 -21.67 -9.40 15.87
CA GLY A 30 -21.29 -10.72 15.41
C GLY A 30 -22.49 -11.66 15.31
N VAL A 31 -22.46 -12.56 14.34
CA VAL A 31 -23.43 -13.66 14.22
C VAL A 31 -22.71 -14.98 14.12
N ALA A 32 -23.11 -15.93 14.91
CA ALA A 32 -22.59 -17.29 14.87
C ALA A 32 -23.76 -18.28 15.01
N ASN A 33 -23.80 -19.31 14.17
CA ASN A 33 -24.78 -20.40 14.23
C ASN A 33 -26.23 -19.89 14.32
N SER A 34 -26.63 -18.96 13.46
CA SER A 34 -27.96 -18.31 13.45
C SER A 34 -28.38 -17.58 14.73
N GLN A 35 -27.50 -17.45 15.73
CA GLN A 35 -27.73 -16.63 16.90
C GLN A 35 -27.00 -15.30 16.79
N GLN A 36 -27.73 -14.20 17.04
CA GLN A 36 -27.14 -12.88 17.09
C GLN A 36 -26.51 -12.64 18.46
N TYR A 37 -25.22 -12.30 18.44
CA TYR A 37 -24.51 -11.82 19.63
C TYR A 37 -24.25 -10.33 19.44
N LYS A 38 -24.87 -9.50 20.27
CA LYS A 38 -24.48 -8.10 20.42
C LYS A 38 -23.20 -8.04 21.26
N LEU A 39 -22.09 -7.80 20.58
CA LEU A 39 -20.86 -7.45 21.27
C LEU A 39 -20.87 -5.94 21.49
N GLN A 40 -21.22 -5.52 22.71
CA GLN A 40 -21.14 -4.10 23.08
C GLN A 40 -19.67 -3.73 23.29
N THR A 41 -19.04 -3.30 22.21
CA THR A 41 -17.65 -2.87 22.27
C THR A 41 -17.40 -1.75 21.25
N VAL A 42 -16.52 -0.84 21.61
CA VAL A 42 -16.04 0.23 20.75
C VAL A 42 -14.64 -0.12 20.27
N VAL A 43 -14.42 -0.03 18.97
CA VAL A 43 -13.08 -0.13 18.38
C VAL A 43 -12.72 1.25 17.82
N ALA A 44 -11.77 1.93 18.47
CA ALA A 44 -11.29 3.22 18.00
C ALA A 44 -10.44 3.05 16.73
N ALA A 45 -10.34 4.11 15.93
CA ALA A 45 -9.47 4.13 14.75
C ALA A 45 -8.02 3.74 15.13
N GLY A 46 -7.39 2.90 14.32
CA GLY A 46 -6.05 2.36 14.60
C GLY A 46 -5.99 1.27 15.68
N LYS A 47 -7.15 0.73 16.10
CA LYS A 47 -7.20 -0.39 17.06
C LYS A 47 -7.94 -1.56 16.45
N TYR A 48 -7.50 -2.76 16.81
CA TYR A 48 -8.14 -4.02 16.48
C TYR A 48 -8.64 -4.73 17.73
N LYS A 49 -9.74 -5.45 17.62
CA LYS A 49 -10.17 -6.42 18.63
C LYS A 49 -10.27 -7.79 17.99
N HIS A 50 -9.58 -8.75 18.58
CA HIS A 50 -9.69 -10.15 18.19
C HIS A 50 -10.86 -10.79 18.93
N PHE A 51 -11.71 -11.51 18.20
CA PHE A 51 -12.84 -12.22 18.75
C PHE A 51 -12.70 -13.70 18.47
N GLU A 52 -12.66 -14.54 19.48
CA GLU A 52 -12.85 -15.97 19.30
C GLU A 52 -14.34 -16.28 19.13
N VAL A 53 -14.68 -16.78 17.95
CA VAL A 53 -16.05 -17.16 17.61
C VAL A 53 -16.30 -18.61 17.99
N GLY A 54 -16.55 -18.86 19.18
CA GLY A 54 -16.97 -20.14 19.78
C GLY A 54 -17.70 -19.92 21.08
N GLY A 55 -17.61 -18.71 21.62
CA GLY A 55 -18.26 -18.29 22.86
C GLY A 55 -18.64 -16.83 22.93
N GLY A 56 -18.48 -16.06 21.86
CA GLY A 56 -18.87 -14.64 21.79
C GLY A 56 -18.11 -13.73 22.78
N ARG A 57 -16.94 -14.12 23.24
CA ARG A 57 -16.18 -13.38 24.25
C ARG A 57 -15.05 -12.59 23.59
N VAL A 58 -14.98 -11.30 23.87
CA VAL A 58 -13.83 -10.46 23.50
C VAL A 58 -12.67 -10.83 24.42
N GLU A 59 -11.63 -11.44 23.90
CA GLU A 59 -10.51 -11.87 24.72
C GLU A 59 -9.43 -10.80 24.90
N LYS A 60 -9.17 -10.00 23.88
CA LYS A 60 -8.10 -8.99 23.96
C LYS A 60 -8.35 -7.84 22.98
N GLU A 61 -8.19 -6.62 23.43
CA GLU A 61 -8.05 -5.47 22.55
C GLU A 61 -6.66 -5.53 21.92
N TYR A 62 -6.60 -5.59 20.58
CA TYR A 62 -5.35 -5.55 19.85
C TYR A 62 -4.99 -4.10 19.56
N LEU A 63 -3.95 -3.60 20.20
CA LEU A 63 -3.39 -2.30 19.87
C LEU A 63 -2.45 -2.48 18.68
N LEU A 64 -2.86 -1.93 17.52
CA LEU A 64 -2.05 -1.95 16.31
C LEU A 64 -0.83 -1.03 16.49
N GLU A 65 0.34 -1.54 16.13
CA GLU A 65 1.61 -0.82 16.25
C GLU A 65 2.45 -0.99 14.98
N ILE A 66 3.32 -0.01 14.72
CA ILE A 66 4.33 -0.14 13.68
C ILE A 66 5.26 -1.31 14.05
N GLY A 67 5.54 -2.17 13.08
CA GLY A 67 6.32 -3.38 13.28
C GLY A 67 5.48 -4.64 13.48
N ASP A 68 4.17 -4.53 13.68
CA ASP A 68 3.28 -5.69 13.73
C ASP A 68 3.28 -6.44 12.39
N TYR A 69 3.18 -7.76 12.44
CA TYR A 69 3.07 -8.57 11.23
C TYR A 69 1.63 -8.63 10.74
N TYR A 70 1.48 -8.55 9.44
CA TYR A 70 0.22 -8.73 8.72
C TYR A 70 0.24 -10.06 7.97
N CYS A 71 -0.80 -10.88 8.17
CA CYS A 71 -0.90 -12.22 7.61
C CYS A 71 -1.80 -12.28 6.37
N SER A 72 -1.64 -13.35 5.59
CA SER A 72 -2.41 -13.60 4.36
C SER A 72 -3.92 -13.73 4.59
N ASP A 73 -4.35 -14.05 5.81
CA ASP A 73 -5.77 -14.12 6.23
C ASP A 73 -6.29 -12.80 6.84
N GLY A 74 -5.44 -11.77 6.92
CA GLY A 74 -5.76 -10.47 7.52
C GLY A 74 -5.55 -10.40 9.03
N SER A 75 -5.10 -11.47 9.66
CA SER A 75 -4.74 -11.44 11.08
C SER A 75 -3.45 -10.67 11.33
N LEU A 76 -3.29 -10.20 12.56
CA LEU A 76 -2.12 -9.44 13.01
C LEU A 76 -1.40 -10.20 14.11
N ILE A 77 -0.06 -10.17 14.06
CA ILE A 77 0.80 -10.84 15.04
C ILE A 77 1.80 -9.84 15.60
N LYS A 78 1.93 -9.76 16.93
CA LYS A 78 3.00 -8.99 17.55
C LYS A 78 4.36 -9.64 17.27
N PRO A 79 5.44 -8.86 17.09
CA PRO A 79 6.78 -9.43 16.92
C PRO A 79 7.19 -10.41 18.01
N ALA A 80 6.71 -10.21 19.25
CA ALA A 80 6.97 -11.09 20.38
C ALA A 80 6.20 -12.43 20.32
N ASP A 81 5.10 -12.48 19.56
CA ASP A 81 4.23 -13.64 19.43
C ASP A 81 4.51 -14.43 18.13
N LEU A 82 5.53 -14.02 17.35
CA LEU A 82 5.93 -14.72 16.14
C LEU A 82 6.53 -16.08 16.47
N THR A 83 6.07 -17.11 15.79
CA THR A 83 6.54 -18.50 15.88
C THR A 83 6.85 -19.04 14.49
N ASP A 84 7.59 -20.14 14.38
CA ASP A 84 7.87 -20.76 13.07
C ASP A 84 6.56 -21.16 12.34
N THR A 85 5.52 -21.54 13.08
CA THR A 85 4.25 -21.96 12.51
C THR A 85 3.45 -20.80 11.93
N ASN A 86 3.35 -19.65 12.64
CA ASN A 86 2.55 -18.52 12.17
C ASN A 86 3.33 -17.61 11.20
N LYS A 87 4.65 -17.68 11.20
CA LYS A 87 5.53 -16.96 10.29
C LYS A 87 5.24 -17.27 8.81
N GLU A 88 4.82 -18.50 8.50
CA GLU A 88 4.48 -18.91 7.14
C GLU A 88 3.29 -18.15 6.55
N HIS A 89 2.45 -17.58 7.40
CA HIS A 89 1.30 -16.77 7.00
C HIS A 89 1.61 -15.28 6.87
N VAL A 90 2.76 -14.84 7.35
CA VAL A 90 3.14 -13.42 7.31
C VAL A 90 3.43 -13.01 5.86
N VAL A 91 2.75 -11.94 5.42
CA VAL A 91 2.94 -11.36 4.08
C VAL A 91 3.49 -9.93 4.12
N GLY A 92 3.39 -9.25 5.27
CA GLY A 92 3.88 -7.89 5.41
C GLY A 92 4.09 -7.44 6.84
N VAL A 93 4.61 -6.22 6.99
CA VAL A 93 4.87 -5.55 8.28
C VAL A 93 4.22 -4.18 8.25
N VAL A 94 3.47 -3.83 9.29
CA VAL A 94 2.80 -2.54 9.45
C VAL A 94 3.85 -1.43 9.57
N TYR A 95 3.78 -0.42 8.69
CA TYR A 95 4.68 0.74 8.73
C TYR A 95 3.97 2.07 9.02
N TYR A 96 2.65 2.08 8.94
CA TYR A 96 1.81 3.23 9.27
C TYR A 96 0.55 2.76 9.98
N VAL A 97 0.17 3.45 11.04
CA VAL A 97 -1.06 3.20 11.82
C VAL A 97 -1.95 4.43 11.76
N GLY A 98 -3.17 4.25 11.33
CA GLY A 98 -4.17 5.29 11.17
C GLY A 98 -4.86 5.22 9.82
N ASN A 99 -5.81 6.12 9.57
CA ASN A 99 -6.51 6.16 8.30
C ASN A 99 -5.56 6.66 7.18
N PRO A 100 -5.22 5.83 6.16
CA PRO A 100 -4.32 6.21 5.08
C PRO A 100 -5.03 6.90 3.91
N GLN A 101 -6.34 7.05 3.96
CA GLN A 101 -7.12 7.66 2.88
C GLN A 101 -6.70 9.11 2.69
N PRO A 102 -6.31 9.55 1.48
CA PRO A 102 -5.90 10.93 1.23
C PRO A 102 -6.90 11.98 1.67
N SER A 103 -8.21 11.72 1.52
CA SER A 103 -9.27 12.64 1.93
C SER A 103 -9.38 12.83 3.46
N ALA A 104 -8.87 11.89 4.24
CA ALA A 104 -8.76 12.01 5.69
C ALA A 104 -7.49 12.74 6.14
N LEU A 105 -6.49 12.85 5.27
CA LEU A 105 -5.16 13.37 5.63
C LEU A 105 -4.88 14.77 5.09
N TYR A 106 -5.47 15.12 3.96
CA TYR A 106 -5.09 16.33 3.22
C TYR A 106 -6.33 17.14 2.80
N GLU A 107 -6.24 18.46 2.88
CA GLU A 107 -7.21 19.37 2.28
C GLU A 107 -6.90 19.61 0.80
N ASP A 108 -5.62 19.78 0.51
CA ASP A 108 -5.11 20.08 -0.83
C ASP A 108 -3.82 19.30 -1.14
N ILE A 109 -3.66 18.94 -2.41
CA ILE A 109 -2.37 18.55 -2.97
C ILE A 109 -1.66 19.82 -3.46
N LYS A 110 -0.40 19.99 -3.08
CA LYS A 110 0.42 21.17 -3.39
C LYS A 110 1.55 20.83 -4.35
N ASN A 111 1.93 21.78 -5.20
CA ASN A 111 3.10 21.68 -6.07
C ASN A 111 4.40 21.96 -5.29
N TYR A 112 5.53 21.97 -6.01
CA TYR A 112 6.85 22.23 -5.45
C TYR A 112 7.05 23.65 -4.87
N LYS A 113 6.14 24.60 -5.18
CA LYS A 113 6.14 25.95 -4.61
C LYS A 113 5.28 26.06 -3.37
N GLY A 114 4.54 25.02 -3.03
CA GLY A 114 3.56 25.02 -1.94
C GLY A 114 2.19 25.54 -2.34
N ASP A 115 1.97 25.84 -3.65
CA ASP A 115 0.67 26.29 -4.13
C ASP A 115 -0.29 25.11 -4.23
N PRO A 116 -1.55 25.24 -3.80
CA PRO A 116 -2.58 24.22 -4.03
C PRO A 116 -2.78 24.02 -5.54
N VAL A 117 -2.72 22.77 -5.99
CA VAL A 117 -2.96 22.39 -7.38
C VAL A 117 -4.20 21.53 -7.55
N GLN A 118 -4.63 20.88 -6.48
CA GLN A 118 -5.82 20.06 -6.49
C GLN A 118 -6.40 19.97 -5.08
N THR A 119 -7.68 20.29 -4.93
CA THR A 119 -8.41 20.07 -3.67
C THR A 119 -8.73 18.60 -3.51
N VAL A 120 -8.47 18.06 -2.33
CA VAL A 120 -8.77 16.68 -1.98
C VAL A 120 -10.24 16.56 -1.60
N THR A 121 -10.91 15.58 -2.17
CA THR A 121 -12.32 15.29 -1.92
C THR A 121 -12.54 13.78 -1.92
N GLU A 122 -13.63 13.32 -1.33
CA GLU A 122 -14.05 11.92 -1.41
C GLU A 122 -14.20 11.43 -2.86
N HIS A 123 -14.51 12.33 -3.80
CA HIS A 123 -14.74 11.97 -5.21
C HIS A 123 -13.46 11.76 -6.02
N ASN A 124 -12.32 12.25 -5.57
CA ASN A 124 -11.05 12.04 -6.25
C ASN A 124 -10.07 11.15 -5.46
N ASP A 125 -10.50 10.66 -4.30
CA ASP A 125 -9.77 9.69 -3.49
C ASP A 125 -10.12 8.26 -3.92
N ILE A 126 -9.28 7.66 -4.76
CA ILE A 126 -9.51 6.30 -5.27
C ILE A 126 -9.50 5.27 -4.15
N LEU A 127 -8.65 5.46 -3.13
CA LEU A 127 -8.56 4.54 -2.01
C LEU A 127 -9.88 4.48 -1.24
N LEU A 128 -10.44 5.64 -0.89
CA LEU A 128 -11.74 5.71 -0.23
C LEU A 128 -12.86 5.11 -1.09
N GLN A 129 -12.88 5.42 -2.40
CA GLN A 129 -13.93 4.93 -3.28
C GLN A 129 -13.90 3.42 -3.47
N SER A 130 -12.71 2.84 -3.62
CA SER A 130 -12.55 1.41 -3.89
C SER A 130 -12.54 0.57 -2.62
N TYR A 131 -11.97 1.09 -1.54
CA TYR A 131 -11.77 0.39 -0.27
C TYR A 131 -12.07 1.28 0.93
N PRO A 132 -13.33 1.65 1.14
CA PRO A 132 -13.71 2.56 2.24
C PRO A 132 -13.40 2.00 3.63
N GLY A 133 -13.24 0.68 3.76
CA GLY A 133 -12.86 0.00 5.00
C GLY A 133 -11.37 0.00 5.31
N CYS A 134 -10.50 0.42 4.39
CA CYS A 134 -9.05 0.49 4.62
C CYS A 134 -8.71 1.78 5.39
N VAL A 135 -8.94 1.75 6.70
CA VAL A 135 -8.78 2.91 7.61
C VAL A 135 -7.82 2.65 8.77
N HIS A 136 -7.19 1.48 8.81
CA HIS A 136 -6.40 1.05 9.96
C HIS A 136 -4.91 1.28 9.81
N GLY A 137 -4.39 1.10 8.61
CA GLY A 137 -2.96 1.28 8.41
C GLY A 137 -2.45 0.86 7.03
N LEU A 138 -1.12 0.93 6.91
CA LEU A 138 -0.37 0.52 5.73
C LEU A 138 0.66 -0.54 6.10
N VAL A 139 0.82 -1.52 5.23
CA VAL A 139 1.70 -2.67 5.38
C VAL A 139 2.73 -2.66 4.24
N CYS A 140 4.00 -2.83 4.54
CA CYS A 140 5.02 -3.11 3.53
C CYS A 140 5.24 -4.61 3.38
N ALA A 141 5.47 -5.04 2.16
CA ALA A 141 5.78 -6.43 1.82
C ALA A 141 7.02 -6.96 2.57
N ILE A 142 7.07 -8.25 2.91
CA ILE A 142 8.22 -8.86 3.60
C ILE A 142 9.44 -9.05 2.70
N THR A 143 9.25 -9.09 1.39
CA THR A 143 10.32 -9.23 0.39
C THR A 143 10.13 -8.24 -0.75
N SER A 144 11.15 -8.06 -1.56
CA SER A 144 11.05 -7.32 -2.82
C SER A 144 10.32 -8.18 -3.86
N GLY A 145 9.54 -7.54 -4.74
CA GLY A 145 8.78 -8.25 -5.76
C GLY A 145 9.66 -9.01 -6.76
N LYS A 146 10.88 -8.55 -6.95
CA LYS A 146 11.89 -9.24 -7.74
C LYS A 146 13.26 -9.05 -7.11
N MET A 147 13.99 -10.13 -6.94
CA MET A 147 15.36 -10.12 -6.40
C MET A 147 16.35 -9.43 -7.35
N GLU A 148 16.03 -9.36 -8.64
CA GLU A 148 16.85 -8.71 -9.65
C GLU A 148 16.37 -7.29 -9.89
N VAL A 149 17.33 -6.40 -10.15
CA VAL A 149 17.08 -5.03 -10.54
C VAL A 149 16.25 -4.98 -11.82
N SER A 150 15.07 -4.37 -11.76
CA SER A 150 14.14 -4.30 -12.88
C SER A 150 13.98 -2.87 -13.39
N ARG A 151 13.70 -2.74 -14.68
CA ARG A 151 13.24 -1.48 -15.26
C ARG A 151 11.83 -1.20 -14.78
N PHE A 152 11.45 0.06 -14.74
CA PHE A 152 10.05 0.42 -14.50
C PHE A 152 9.21 0.06 -15.73
N CYS A 153 9.67 0.42 -16.92
CA CYS A 153 9.07 0.00 -18.19
C CYS A 153 10.13 -0.28 -19.25
N ALA A 154 9.79 -1.12 -20.23
CA ALA A 154 10.68 -1.49 -21.33
C ALA A 154 10.72 -0.46 -22.47
N SER A 155 9.76 0.47 -22.54
CA SER A 155 9.63 1.42 -23.64
C SER A 155 10.17 2.81 -23.29
N SER A 156 10.99 3.38 -24.17
CA SER A 156 11.43 4.79 -24.08
C SER A 156 10.35 5.80 -24.50
N LYS A 157 9.18 5.33 -24.93
CA LYS A 157 8.08 6.17 -25.43
C LYS A 157 7.17 6.67 -24.32
N TYR A 158 7.23 6.08 -23.12
CA TYR A 158 6.33 6.45 -22.04
C TYR A 158 6.68 7.81 -21.47
N LYS A 159 5.72 8.70 -21.60
CA LYS A 159 5.70 10.02 -21.01
C LYS A 159 4.49 10.09 -20.07
N TYR A 160 4.57 9.40 -18.93
CA TYR A 160 3.45 9.19 -18.04
C TYR A 160 2.68 10.47 -17.70
N ALA A 161 3.36 11.56 -17.35
CA ALA A 161 2.68 12.81 -17.00
C ALA A 161 1.89 13.40 -18.18
N GLU A 162 2.42 13.34 -19.40
CA GLU A 162 1.76 13.81 -20.61
C GLU A 162 0.54 12.93 -20.95
N GLN A 163 0.69 11.62 -20.83
CA GLN A 163 -0.38 10.66 -21.11
C GLN A 163 -1.49 10.74 -20.05
N ILE A 164 -1.16 10.84 -18.75
CA ILE A 164 -2.13 11.05 -17.66
C ILE A 164 -2.99 12.29 -17.97
N SER A 165 -2.36 13.39 -18.37
CA SER A 165 -3.07 14.61 -18.75
C SER A 165 -3.89 14.45 -20.03
N THR A 166 -3.37 13.74 -21.03
CA THR A 166 -4.07 13.46 -22.29
C THR A 166 -5.37 12.68 -22.05
N PHE A 167 -5.35 11.70 -21.19
CA PHE A 167 -6.53 10.92 -20.79
C PHE A 167 -7.36 11.57 -19.66
N SER A 168 -6.96 12.77 -19.22
CA SER A 168 -7.63 13.53 -18.15
C SER A 168 -7.72 12.81 -16.81
N LEU A 169 -6.82 11.88 -16.54
CA LEU A 169 -6.79 11.14 -15.25
C LEU A 169 -6.41 12.06 -14.09
N ASP A 170 -5.59 13.09 -14.33
CA ASP A 170 -5.23 14.14 -13.38
C ASP A 170 -6.39 15.07 -12.98
N LYS A 171 -7.52 15.02 -13.70
CA LYS A 171 -8.71 15.82 -13.40
C LYS A 171 -9.72 15.09 -12.53
N THR A 172 -9.72 13.77 -12.58
CA THR A 172 -10.68 12.91 -11.89
C THR A 172 -10.10 12.23 -10.66
N HIS A 173 -8.77 12.18 -10.55
CA HIS A 173 -8.06 11.49 -9.48
C HIS A 173 -7.00 12.41 -8.88
N LEU A 174 -6.66 12.18 -7.60
CA LEU A 174 -5.56 12.88 -6.95
C LEU A 174 -4.25 12.54 -7.63
N PHE A 175 -3.55 13.55 -8.11
CA PHE A 175 -2.30 13.38 -8.83
C PHE A 175 -1.34 14.55 -8.56
N VAL A 176 -0.09 14.24 -8.30
CA VAL A 176 0.98 15.21 -8.23
C VAL A 176 2.26 14.64 -8.83
N SER A 177 2.87 15.40 -9.72
CA SER A 177 4.15 15.01 -10.29
C SER A 177 5.33 15.59 -9.51
N ALA A 178 6.41 14.82 -9.42
CA ALA A 178 7.70 15.32 -8.96
C ALA A 178 8.33 16.25 -10.00
N GLY A 179 9.12 17.22 -9.56
CA GLY A 179 9.81 18.14 -10.46
C GLY A 179 11.06 18.75 -9.86
N GLY A 180 12.14 18.85 -10.62
CA GLY A 180 13.42 19.34 -10.10
C GLY A 180 13.92 18.47 -8.92
N SER A 181 14.16 19.10 -7.78
CA SER A 181 14.49 18.41 -6.51
C SER A 181 13.27 18.09 -5.65
N TYR A 182 12.06 18.43 -6.11
CA TYR A 182 10.83 18.19 -5.37
C TYR A 182 10.37 16.74 -5.53
N ALA A 183 10.20 16.07 -4.40
CA ALA A 183 9.55 14.78 -4.30
C ALA A 183 8.30 14.93 -3.40
N PRO A 184 7.09 14.70 -3.93
CA PRO A 184 5.87 14.83 -3.15
C PRO A 184 5.78 13.77 -2.06
N GLU A 185 5.52 14.20 -0.83
CA GLU A 185 5.51 13.34 0.38
C GLU A 185 4.08 12.91 0.78
N TYR A 186 3.16 12.82 -0.16
CA TYR A 186 1.79 12.38 0.08
C TYR A 186 1.68 10.86 0.08
N LEU A 187 0.74 10.32 0.88
CA LEU A 187 0.37 8.91 0.88
C LEU A 187 -0.59 8.64 -0.30
N LEU A 188 -0.05 8.62 -1.50
CA LEU A 188 -0.80 8.44 -2.76
C LEU A 188 -0.39 7.17 -3.50
N GLY A 189 0.25 6.20 -2.83
CA GLY A 189 0.76 5.00 -3.49
C GLY A 189 -0.33 4.23 -4.22
N TYR A 190 -1.44 3.96 -3.55
CA TYR A 190 -2.58 3.27 -4.15
C TYR A 190 -3.20 4.10 -5.29
N ASN A 191 -3.48 5.39 -5.05
CA ASN A 191 -4.05 6.30 -6.05
C ASN A 191 -3.17 6.36 -7.31
N ASN A 192 -1.87 6.56 -7.13
CA ASN A 192 -0.92 6.64 -8.23
C ASN A 192 -0.82 5.31 -9.01
N THR A 193 -0.75 4.18 -8.31
CA THR A 193 -0.69 2.85 -8.94
C THR A 193 -1.96 2.60 -9.76
N SER A 194 -3.13 2.95 -9.24
CA SER A 194 -4.41 2.83 -9.95
C SER A 194 -4.45 3.70 -11.20
N ILE A 195 -3.92 4.93 -11.14
CA ILE A 195 -3.81 5.82 -12.32
C ILE A 195 -2.87 5.20 -13.36
N LEU A 196 -1.71 4.68 -12.95
CA LEU A 196 -0.76 4.04 -13.86
C LEU A 196 -1.36 2.79 -14.50
N GLN A 197 -2.14 2.00 -13.77
CA GLN A 197 -2.83 0.82 -14.30
C GLN A 197 -3.91 1.22 -15.31
N GLN A 198 -4.73 2.21 -14.99
CA GLN A 198 -5.73 2.74 -15.93
C GLN A 198 -5.05 3.27 -17.21
N LEU A 199 -3.94 3.96 -17.07
CA LEU A 199 -3.16 4.45 -18.20
C LEU A 199 -2.64 3.30 -19.08
N ALA A 200 -2.11 2.25 -18.47
CA ALA A 200 -1.62 1.07 -19.18
C ALA A 200 -2.76 0.38 -19.97
N ILE A 201 -3.93 0.25 -19.34
CA ILE A 201 -5.13 -0.30 -20.00
C ILE A 201 -5.57 0.57 -21.19
N LEU A 202 -5.62 1.88 -21.03
CA LEU A 202 -6.03 2.82 -22.08
C LEU A 202 -5.05 2.84 -23.27
N ASP A 203 -3.75 2.68 -22.99
CA ASP A 203 -2.70 2.71 -24.04
C ASP A 203 -2.60 1.37 -24.79
N THR A 204 -2.87 0.26 -24.14
CA THR A 204 -2.63 -1.08 -24.72
C THR A 204 -3.90 -1.88 -25.00
N GLY A 205 -5.00 -1.55 -24.33
CA GLY A 205 -6.23 -2.36 -24.34
C GLY A 205 -6.12 -3.67 -23.55
N ASP A 206 -5.01 -3.90 -22.83
CA ASP A 206 -4.82 -5.08 -21.98
C ASP A 206 -5.36 -4.82 -20.58
N PRO A 207 -6.40 -5.55 -20.12
CA PRO A 207 -6.99 -5.35 -18.80
C PRO A 207 -6.05 -5.73 -17.64
N THR A 208 -4.98 -6.47 -17.88
CA THR A 208 -3.99 -6.83 -16.84
C THR A 208 -2.97 -5.71 -16.61
N GLY A 209 -2.90 -4.72 -17.51
CA GLY A 209 -1.85 -3.72 -17.53
C GLY A 209 -0.46 -4.29 -17.90
N GLU A 210 -0.38 -5.59 -18.14
CA GLU A 210 0.86 -6.29 -18.55
C GLU A 210 1.17 -6.04 -20.02
N SER A 211 1.25 -4.79 -20.44
CA SER A 211 1.80 -4.58 -21.76
C SER A 211 3.26 -5.03 -21.78
N ALA A 212 3.75 -5.45 -22.95
CA ALA A 212 5.15 -5.78 -23.18
C ALA A 212 6.15 -4.67 -22.79
N SER A 213 5.64 -3.57 -22.27
CA SER A 213 6.35 -2.35 -21.92
C SER A 213 6.50 -2.10 -20.43
N ASP A 214 5.68 -2.72 -19.56
CA ASP A 214 5.67 -2.41 -18.13
C ASP A 214 6.12 -3.59 -17.26
N ASP A 215 7.41 -3.62 -16.93
CA ASP A 215 7.98 -4.61 -16.02
C ASP A 215 7.31 -4.52 -14.62
N MET A 216 6.85 -3.32 -14.22
CA MET A 216 6.25 -3.07 -12.90
C MET A 216 4.97 -3.88 -12.67
N PHE A 217 3.99 -3.82 -13.59
CA PHE A 217 2.72 -4.55 -13.41
C PHE A 217 2.91 -6.06 -13.50
N LYS A 218 3.83 -6.51 -14.35
CA LYS A 218 4.21 -7.93 -14.39
C LYS A 218 4.75 -8.40 -13.03
N VAL A 219 5.68 -7.63 -12.46
CA VAL A 219 6.27 -7.97 -11.15
C VAL A 219 5.22 -7.87 -10.04
N LEU A 220 4.31 -6.90 -10.10
CA LEU A 220 3.20 -6.76 -9.15
C LEU A 220 2.28 -7.97 -9.20
N ASN A 221 1.83 -8.39 -10.37
CA ASN A 221 0.93 -9.53 -10.55
C ASN A 221 1.60 -10.85 -10.11
N GLU A 222 2.90 -11.03 -10.44
CA GLU A 222 3.68 -12.17 -9.93
C GLU A 222 3.78 -12.16 -8.39
N TYR A 223 3.92 -10.99 -7.79
CA TYR A 223 3.97 -10.84 -6.34
C TYR A 223 2.61 -11.15 -5.69
N GLU A 224 1.51 -10.61 -6.22
CA GLU A 224 0.15 -10.89 -5.75
C GLU A 224 -0.21 -12.38 -5.81
N ALA A 225 0.23 -13.06 -6.87
CA ALA A 225 0.04 -14.50 -7.00
C ALA A 225 0.81 -15.32 -5.96
N ALA A 226 1.98 -14.82 -5.51
CA ALA A 226 2.82 -15.48 -4.51
C ALA A 226 2.40 -15.14 -3.07
N TYR A 227 1.91 -13.92 -2.84
CA TYR A 227 1.56 -13.38 -1.52
C TYR A 227 0.13 -12.85 -1.54
N SER A 228 -0.83 -13.77 -1.53
CA SER A 228 -2.25 -13.41 -1.53
C SER A 228 -2.65 -12.72 -0.22
N VAL A 229 -3.60 -11.79 -0.32
CA VAL A 229 -4.12 -11.02 0.81
C VAL A 229 -5.66 -10.99 0.75
N PRO A 230 -6.35 -10.66 1.87
CA PRO A 230 -7.81 -10.60 1.87
C PRO A 230 -8.35 -9.57 0.88
N GLN A 231 -9.47 -9.88 0.23
CA GLN A 231 -10.15 -9.00 -0.72
C GLN A 231 -10.67 -7.69 -0.12
N VAL A 232 -10.74 -7.59 1.21
CA VAL A 232 -11.11 -6.37 1.92
C VAL A 232 -9.98 -5.34 2.00
N THR A 233 -8.77 -5.73 1.60
CA THR A 233 -7.59 -4.86 1.47
C THR A 233 -7.47 -4.34 0.04
N THR A 234 -6.59 -3.36 -0.16
CA THR A 234 -6.31 -2.83 -1.51
C THR A 234 -5.68 -3.83 -2.48
N GLY A 235 -5.24 -5.02 -2.00
CA GLY A 235 -4.19 -5.76 -2.70
C GLY A 235 -2.87 -5.00 -2.63
N TRP A 236 -1.86 -5.54 -3.31
CA TRP A 236 -0.53 -4.92 -3.36
C TRP A 236 -0.49 -3.76 -4.36
N TYR A 237 0.22 -2.70 -4.01
CA TYR A 237 0.46 -1.56 -4.89
C TYR A 237 1.89 -1.02 -4.72
N LEU A 238 2.33 -0.17 -5.64
CA LEU A 238 3.64 0.47 -5.57
C LEU A 238 3.58 1.72 -4.67
N PRO A 239 4.36 1.77 -3.58
CA PRO A 239 4.34 2.90 -2.65
C PRO A 239 4.70 4.22 -3.32
N SER A 240 4.17 5.31 -2.80
CA SER A 240 4.63 6.67 -3.13
C SER A 240 5.97 6.99 -2.46
N TYR A 241 6.59 8.10 -2.83
CA TYR A 241 7.78 8.59 -2.15
C TYR A 241 7.49 8.94 -0.67
N GLY A 242 6.32 9.51 -0.37
CA GLY A 242 5.89 9.79 1.00
C GLY A 242 5.79 8.55 1.87
N GLU A 243 5.26 7.46 1.31
CA GLU A 243 5.19 6.17 2.00
C GLU A 243 6.58 5.59 2.27
N PHE A 244 7.50 5.63 1.32
CA PHE A 244 8.90 5.24 1.57
C PHE A 244 9.60 6.13 2.60
N LYS A 245 9.24 7.41 2.68
CA LYS A 245 9.75 8.30 3.73
C LYS A 245 9.30 7.82 5.11
N ILE A 246 8.04 7.50 5.29
CA ILE A 246 7.51 6.93 6.54
C ILE A 246 8.20 5.60 6.88
N MET A 247 8.38 4.71 5.91
CA MET A 247 9.13 3.45 6.10
C MET A 247 10.57 3.74 6.57
N SER A 248 11.23 4.76 5.99
CA SER A 248 12.59 5.13 6.37
C SER A 248 12.67 5.74 7.77
N GLU A 249 11.71 6.55 8.17
CA GLU A 249 11.61 7.15 9.50
C GLU A 249 11.40 6.06 10.57
N ASN A 250 10.67 5.00 10.25
CA ASN A 250 10.39 3.88 11.13
C ASN A 250 11.32 2.67 10.92
N GLN A 251 12.41 2.83 10.15
CA GLN A 251 13.25 1.71 9.73
C GLN A 251 13.77 0.87 10.90
N GLN A 252 14.13 1.47 12.02
CA GLN A 252 14.67 0.71 13.16
C GLN A 252 13.67 -0.32 13.68
N VAL A 253 12.40 0.06 13.76
CA VAL A 253 11.32 -0.85 14.19
C VAL A 253 11.05 -1.88 13.11
N LEU A 254 10.94 -1.44 11.85
CA LEU A 254 10.68 -2.33 10.72
C LEU A 254 11.81 -3.36 10.52
N ASP A 255 13.07 -2.97 10.69
CA ASP A 255 14.22 -3.87 10.54
C ASP A 255 14.29 -4.94 11.64
N VAL A 256 13.67 -4.73 12.81
CA VAL A 256 13.50 -5.78 13.82
C VAL A 256 12.56 -6.86 13.28
N SER A 257 11.40 -6.48 12.77
CA SER A 257 10.42 -7.41 12.23
C SER A 257 10.90 -8.06 10.92
N LEU A 258 11.47 -7.26 10.01
CA LEU A 258 12.03 -7.74 8.75
C LEU A 258 13.40 -8.45 8.89
N GLY A 259 13.95 -8.51 10.10
CA GLY A 259 15.20 -9.22 10.39
C GLY A 259 15.06 -10.72 10.53
N GLN A 260 13.85 -11.26 10.41
CA GLN A 260 13.60 -12.70 10.49
C GLN A 260 14.13 -13.42 9.25
N GLU A 261 14.52 -14.69 9.41
CA GLU A 261 14.93 -15.51 8.30
C GLU A 261 13.83 -15.65 7.23
N GLY A 262 14.17 -15.43 5.98
CA GLY A 262 13.22 -15.44 4.87
C GLY A 262 12.57 -14.09 4.58
N PHE A 263 12.78 -13.06 5.42
CA PHE A 263 12.32 -11.70 5.17
C PHE A 263 13.49 -10.83 4.72
N GLU A 264 13.20 -9.75 4.00
CA GLU A 264 14.21 -8.81 3.50
C GLU A 264 14.07 -7.47 4.23
N LYS A 265 15.14 -7.02 4.89
CA LYS A 265 15.21 -5.68 5.47
C LYS A 265 15.09 -4.61 4.40
N LEU A 266 14.47 -3.49 4.77
CA LEU A 266 14.44 -2.32 3.91
C LEU A 266 15.86 -1.79 3.68
N TRP A 267 16.13 -1.33 2.47
CA TRP A 267 17.42 -0.72 2.08
C TRP A 267 18.65 -1.64 2.15
N SER A 268 18.47 -2.94 2.43
CA SER A 268 19.52 -3.95 2.36
C SER A 268 19.69 -4.51 0.95
N LEU A 269 19.52 -3.66 -0.04
CA LEU A 269 19.57 -4.03 -1.45
C LEU A 269 21.02 -4.21 -1.91
N PRO A 270 21.34 -5.25 -2.68
CA PRO A 270 22.64 -5.34 -3.30
C PRO A 270 22.82 -4.19 -4.28
N LEU A 271 24.04 -3.63 -4.29
CA LEU A 271 24.40 -2.65 -5.30
C LEU A 271 24.34 -3.29 -6.69
N TYR A 272 23.59 -2.69 -7.58
CA TYR A 272 23.67 -3.05 -8.99
C TYR A 272 24.89 -2.36 -9.59
N GLU A 273 25.88 -3.15 -9.99
CA GLU A 273 27.02 -2.67 -10.78
C GLU A 273 26.70 -2.86 -12.25
N PRO A 274 26.34 -1.80 -12.98
CA PRO A 274 26.08 -1.91 -14.40
C PRO A 274 27.38 -2.23 -15.14
N THR A 275 27.29 -3.14 -16.09
CA THR A 275 28.43 -3.56 -16.94
C THR A 275 28.94 -2.46 -17.88
N ASP A 276 28.27 -1.29 -17.91
CA ASP A 276 28.43 -0.22 -18.90
C ASP A 276 28.78 1.16 -18.31
N ASN A 277 29.49 1.21 -17.17
CA ASN A 277 29.92 2.44 -16.49
C ASN A 277 28.78 3.39 -16.05
N LYS A 278 27.55 2.90 -15.92
CA LYS A 278 26.44 3.67 -15.33
C LYS A 278 26.46 3.59 -13.81
N THR A 279 25.96 4.61 -13.17
CA THR A 279 25.93 4.69 -11.69
C THR A 279 25.05 3.56 -11.12
N ALA A 280 25.62 2.78 -10.20
CA ALA A 280 24.87 1.76 -9.47
C ALA A 280 23.91 2.43 -8.48
N TYR A 281 22.62 2.10 -8.58
CA TYR A 281 21.62 2.56 -7.62
C TYR A 281 21.06 1.35 -6.85
N ALA A 282 21.10 1.44 -5.53
CA ALA A 282 20.39 0.53 -4.65
C ALA A 282 19.16 1.28 -4.10
N GLY A 283 18.07 1.28 -4.86
CA GLY A 283 16.86 2.01 -4.49
C GLY A 283 15.60 1.31 -4.98
N TYR A 284 14.48 1.79 -4.47
CA TYR A 284 13.15 1.33 -4.84
C TYR A 284 12.50 2.28 -5.83
N TRP A 285 11.81 1.75 -6.82
CA TRP A 285 10.86 2.50 -7.62
C TRP A 285 9.69 2.96 -6.76
N THR A 286 9.20 4.15 -7.03
CA THR A 286 7.97 4.69 -6.44
C THR A 286 6.89 4.85 -7.48
N SER A 287 5.64 4.98 -7.05
CA SER A 287 4.51 5.29 -7.93
C SER A 287 4.46 6.75 -8.38
N VAL A 288 5.44 7.58 -8.02
CA VAL A 288 5.43 9.02 -8.33
C VAL A 288 6.00 9.29 -9.72
N VAL A 289 5.18 9.89 -10.56
CA VAL A 289 5.56 10.34 -11.91
C VAL A 289 6.25 11.70 -11.84
N ARG A 290 7.25 11.91 -12.65
CA ARG A 290 7.92 13.22 -12.83
C ARG A 290 7.31 14.01 -13.97
N GLY A 291 7.41 15.35 -13.88
CA GLY A 291 6.89 16.25 -14.91
C GLY A 291 7.48 16.04 -16.31
N ASN A 292 8.66 15.43 -16.43
CA ASN A 292 9.24 15.02 -17.71
C ASN A 292 8.81 13.62 -18.19
N GLY A 293 7.85 13.00 -17.48
CA GLY A 293 7.28 11.71 -17.85
C GLY A 293 8.08 10.48 -17.39
N THR A 294 9.15 10.64 -16.62
CA THR A 294 9.89 9.53 -16.00
C THR A 294 9.35 9.21 -14.61
N MET A 295 9.79 8.10 -14.02
CA MET A 295 9.42 7.72 -12.66
C MET A 295 10.44 8.22 -11.65
N LEU A 296 9.97 8.45 -10.43
CA LEU A 296 10.81 8.76 -9.28
C LEU A 296 11.19 7.46 -8.57
N GLY A 297 12.45 7.38 -8.15
CA GLY A 297 12.88 6.33 -7.24
C GLY A 297 13.25 6.90 -5.86
N ALA A 298 13.26 6.05 -4.88
CA ALA A 298 13.69 6.34 -3.50
C ALA A 298 14.92 5.52 -3.14
N LEU A 299 15.97 6.16 -2.66
CA LEU A 299 17.17 5.50 -2.14
C LEU A 299 17.51 6.05 -0.76
N LYS A 300 18.21 5.27 0.02
CA LYS A 300 18.74 5.72 1.31
C LYS A 300 20.23 5.98 1.20
N ASP A 301 20.63 7.20 1.54
CA ASP A 301 22.02 7.64 1.56
C ASP A 301 22.32 8.31 2.89
N ASN A 302 23.34 7.82 3.60
CA ASN A 302 23.75 8.32 4.91
C ASN A 302 22.60 8.48 5.92
N GLY A 303 21.69 7.48 5.95
CA GLY A 303 20.55 7.48 6.87
C GLY A 303 19.35 8.29 6.42
N THR A 304 19.47 9.07 5.35
CA THR A 304 18.40 9.93 4.83
C THR A 304 17.84 9.38 3.52
N ILE A 305 16.52 9.43 3.37
CA ILE A 305 15.90 9.08 2.10
C ILE A 305 16.12 10.21 1.10
N LYS A 306 16.52 9.85 -0.11
CA LYS A 306 16.68 10.75 -1.26
C LYS A 306 15.92 10.24 -2.45
N ALA A 307 15.33 11.16 -3.19
CA ALA A 307 14.79 10.85 -4.49
C ALA A 307 15.92 10.71 -5.51
N PHE A 308 15.95 9.61 -6.24
CA PHE A 308 16.83 9.48 -7.39
C PHE A 308 16.04 9.62 -8.69
N GLN A 309 16.74 10.04 -9.71
CA GLN A 309 16.17 10.30 -11.01
C GLN A 309 16.95 9.49 -12.04
N GLU A 310 16.25 8.62 -12.72
CA GLU A 310 16.79 8.05 -13.94
C GLU A 310 16.32 8.85 -15.15
N LYS A 311 17.26 9.17 -16.02
CA LYS A 311 16.98 9.94 -17.25
C LYS A 311 16.07 9.18 -18.22
N ASN A 312 16.03 7.85 -18.09
CA ASN A 312 15.22 6.95 -18.91
C ASN A 312 14.65 5.85 -18.06
N THR A 313 13.33 5.72 -18.00
CA THR A 313 12.66 4.55 -17.39
C THR A 313 13.10 3.23 -18.03
N LYS A 314 13.51 3.27 -19.30
CA LYS A 314 14.06 2.13 -20.04
C LYS A 314 15.45 1.69 -19.55
N ASP A 315 16.30 2.63 -19.16
CA ASP A 315 17.68 2.34 -18.77
C ASP A 315 17.87 2.35 -17.24
N GLY A 316 16.88 2.92 -16.51
CA GLY A 316 16.86 2.95 -15.06
C GLY A 316 16.66 1.55 -14.47
N ARG A 317 17.32 1.31 -13.34
CA ARG A 317 17.24 0.05 -12.61
C ARG A 317 16.87 0.35 -11.16
N GLY A 318 15.95 -0.44 -10.62
CA GLY A 318 15.54 -0.35 -9.24
C GLY A 318 14.82 -1.61 -8.80
N TYR A 319 14.58 -1.72 -7.54
CA TYR A 319 13.81 -2.80 -6.95
C TYR A 319 12.37 -2.37 -6.76
N PHE A 320 11.45 -3.33 -6.70
CA PHE A 320 10.07 -3.09 -6.32
C PHE A 320 9.83 -3.60 -4.90
N ARG A 321 9.32 -2.74 -4.04
CA ARG A 321 8.80 -3.12 -2.72
C ARG A 321 7.35 -2.66 -2.66
N PHE A 322 6.44 -3.58 -2.44
CA PHE A 322 5.02 -3.28 -2.48
C PHE A 322 4.47 -2.92 -1.11
N ALA A 323 3.31 -2.29 -1.11
CA ALA A 323 2.53 -1.99 0.08
C ALA A 323 1.06 -2.36 -0.14
N LEU A 324 0.30 -2.43 0.94
CA LEU A 324 -1.16 -2.53 0.92
C LEU A 324 -1.76 -1.66 2.03
N ALA A 325 -3.04 -1.28 1.86
CA ALA A 325 -3.86 -0.66 2.90
C ALA A 325 -4.93 -1.66 3.39
N PHE A 326 -5.27 -1.57 4.69
CA PHE A 326 -6.24 -2.46 5.34
C PHE A 326 -7.09 -1.73 6.38
#